data_cd6d6765a5ee630c5c0780e36b572313
#
_entry.id   cd6d6765a5ee630c5c0780e36b572313
#
_cell.length_a   1.000
_cell.length_b   1.000
_cell.length_c   1.000
_cell.angle_alpha   90.00
_cell.angle_beta   90.00
_cell.angle_gamma   90.00
#
_symmetry.space_group_name_H-M   'P 1'
#
loop_
_entity.id
_entity.type
_entity.pdbx_description
1 polymer ?
#
loop_
_entity_poly.entity_id
_entity_poly.type
_entity_poly.pdbx_seq_one_letter_code
_entity_poly.pdbx_strand_id
1 'polypeptide(L)'
;MNLVINRVNEFQTGTLAILFASILWGTTGTAASFAPDLSPLAIGAFSMGVGGLMQAGLAYRKILFAFDKLLQNKKLLTVSALALAIYPLAFYSSMKLSGVAIGTVVSIATAPFFSALLECLISKKNNINKRWLTSFAIGVVGIGLLVFSESSSANESGDDLKLLGIALGLLAGLCYAIYSWATKALIDKDIESQAAMGSIFGLGAMLLLPTLWFTGDNLFSSQTNVLVISYLTLIPQCLGYVAFSFGLRHVTASSANLLTLFEPVVAAVLAVCVVGELIPFIGWLGMFLIVLCLLIQSKPSKGTL
;
A
#
# COMPACT_ATOMS: atom_id res chain seq x y z
N MET A 1 29.56 11.75 -16.26
CA MET A 1 28.70 10.88 -17.09
C MET A 1 28.34 9.58 -16.36
N ASN A 2 29.30 8.80 -15.86
CA ASN A 2 29.01 7.52 -15.16
C ASN A 2 28.13 7.66 -13.89
N LEU A 3 28.31 8.73 -13.07
CA LEU A 3 27.49 8.95 -11.86
C LEU A 3 26.02 9.26 -12.20
N VAL A 4 25.75 9.97 -13.27
CA VAL A 4 24.40 10.28 -13.72
C VAL A 4 23.70 9.03 -14.25
N ILE A 5 24.42 8.23 -15.06
CA ILE A 5 23.90 6.95 -15.56
C ILE A 5 23.57 6.00 -14.41
N ASN A 6 24.43 5.89 -13.38
CA ASN A 6 24.19 5.05 -12.22
C ASN A 6 22.93 5.50 -11.44
N ARG A 7 22.76 6.81 -11.20
CA ARG A 7 21.57 7.33 -10.52
C ARG A 7 20.26 7.10 -11.29
N VAL A 8 20.31 7.21 -12.62
CA VAL A 8 19.15 6.88 -13.47
C VAL A 8 18.80 5.41 -13.36
N ASN A 9 19.80 4.52 -13.41
CA ASN A 9 19.58 3.08 -13.27
C ASN A 9 19.04 2.72 -11.89
N GLU A 10 19.53 3.33 -10.82
CA GLU A 10 19.02 3.13 -9.45
C GLU A 10 17.57 3.57 -9.33
N PHE A 11 17.19 4.74 -9.84
CA PHE A 11 15.81 5.21 -9.85
C PHE A 11 14.88 4.27 -10.62
N GLN A 12 15.30 3.79 -11.80
CA GLN A 12 14.54 2.82 -12.60
C GLN A 12 14.38 1.50 -11.86
N THR A 13 15.44 0.99 -11.23
CA THR A 13 15.41 -0.24 -10.43
C THR A 13 14.44 -0.10 -9.25
N GLY A 14 14.47 1.04 -8.56
CA GLY A 14 13.52 1.33 -7.49
C GLY A 14 12.07 1.39 -7.98
N THR A 15 11.84 2.06 -9.10
CA THR A 15 10.52 2.14 -9.75
C THR A 15 9.99 0.75 -10.12
N LEU A 16 10.82 -0.09 -10.75
CA LEU A 16 10.45 -1.45 -11.13
C LEU A 16 10.13 -2.32 -9.91
N ALA A 17 10.87 -2.18 -8.81
CA ALA A 17 10.60 -2.91 -7.58
C ALA A 17 9.24 -2.54 -6.97
N ILE A 18 8.84 -1.25 -7.02
CA ILE A 18 7.54 -0.80 -6.53
C ILE A 18 6.41 -1.29 -7.46
N LEU A 19 6.59 -1.22 -8.78
CA LEU A 19 5.61 -1.75 -9.73
C LEU A 19 5.44 -3.26 -9.57
N PHE A 20 6.52 -4.00 -9.30
CA PHE A 20 6.45 -5.41 -8.98
C PHE A 20 5.65 -5.67 -7.68
N ALA A 21 5.89 -4.88 -6.63
CA ALA A 21 5.08 -4.94 -5.40
C ALA A 21 3.60 -4.69 -5.69
N SER A 22 3.29 -3.68 -6.52
CA SER A 22 1.92 -3.34 -6.91
C SER A 22 1.23 -4.47 -7.69
N ILE A 23 1.97 -5.21 -8.54
CA ILE A 23 1.46 -6.41 -9.20
C ILE A 23 1.06 -7.46 -8.17
N LEU A 24 1.93 -7.72 -7.19
CA LEU A 24 1.64 -8.71 -6.15
C LEU A 24 0.42 -8.29 -5.31
N TRP A 25 0.32 -7.02 -4.94
CA TRP A 25 -0.83 -6.51 -4.19
C TRP A 25 -2.13 -6.54 -5.00
N GLY A 26 -2.06 -6.27 -6.30
CA GLY A 26 -3.23 -6.35 -7.20
C GLY A 26 -3.85 -7.75 -7.29
N THR A 27 -3.11 -8.80 -6.92
CA THR A 27 -3.66 -10.17 -6.86
C THR A 27 -4.53 -10.42 -5.62
N THR A 28 -4.48 -9.53 -4.62
CA THR A 28 -5.09 -9.74 -3.30
C THR A 28 -6.59 -9.95 -3.39
N GLY A 29 -7.30 -9.08 -4.13
CA GLY A 29 -8.75 -9.17 -4.30
C GLY A 29 -9.18 -10.47 -4.98
N THR A 30 -8.49 -10.81 -6.09
CA THR A 30 -8.75 -12.04 -6.83
C THR A 30 -8.50 -13.30 -5.98
N ALA A 31 -7.41 -13.32 -5.20
CA ALA A 31 -7.15 -14.43 -4.30
C ALA A 31 -8.21 -14.54 -3.19
N ALA A 32 -8.60 -13.40 -2.60
CA ALA A 32 -9.63 -13.37 -1.56
C ALA A 32 -11.01 -13.82 -2.05
N SER A 33 -11.35 -13.62 -3.34
CA SER A 33 -12.64 -14.06 -3.90
C SER A 33 -12.83 -15.57 -3.89
N PHE A 34 -11.76 -16.37 -3.78
CA PHE A 34 -11.84 -17.83 -3.64
C PHE A 34 -12.16 -18.28 -2.20
N ALA A 35 -12.18 -17.37 -1.23
CA ALA A 35 -12.48 -17.66 0.18
C ALA A 35 -13.54 -16.67 0.72
N PRO A 36 -14.79 -16.71 0.22
CA PRO A 36 -15.83 -15.73 0.53
C PRO A 36 -16.26 -15.74 2.00
N ASP A 37 -16.02 -16.87 2.71
CA ASP A 37 -16.34 -17.02 4.13
C ASP A 37 -15.34 -16.28 5.05
N LEU A 38 -14.22 -15.80 4.51
CA LEU A 38 -13.25 -15.05 5.28
C LEU A 38 -13.68 -13.57 5.41
N SER A 39 -13.71 -13.09 6.64
CA SER A 39 -13.88 -11.68 6.89
C SER A 39 -12.72 -10.87 6.30
N PRO A 40 -12.98 -9.77 5.57
CA PRO A 40 -11.92 -8.88 5.09
C PRO A 40 -10.99 -8.37 6.20
N LEU A 41 -11.54 -8.13 7.39
CA LEU A 41 -10.75 -7.76 8.58
C LEU A 41 -9.81 -8.89 9.02
N ALA A 42 -10.29 -10.14 8.99
CA ALA A 42 -9.47 -11.32 9.30
C ALA A 42 -8.33 -11.49 8.28
N ILE A 43 -8.65 -11.36 7.00
CA ILE A 43 -7.65 -11.40 5.91
C ILE A 43 -6.57 -10.34 6.15
N GLY A 44 -6.98 -9.08 6.38
CA GLY A 44 -6.05 -7.98 6.62
C GLY A 44 -5.19 -8.19 7.87
N ALA A 45 -5.81 -8.54 9.00
CA ALA A 45 -5.12 -8.73 10.27
C ALA A 45 -4.15 -9.93 10.23
N PHE A 46 -4.57 -11.06 9.64
CA PHE A 46 -3.74 -12.25 9.55
C PHE A 46 -2.60 -12.06 8.56
N SER A 47 -2.90 -11.66 7.33
CA SER A 47 -1.88 -11.56 6.28
C SER A 47 -0.83 -10.50 6.58
N MET A 48 -1.22 -9.31 7.04
CA MET A 48 -0.26 -8.27 7.45
C MET A 48 0.42 -8.60 8.77
N GLY A 49 -0.29 -9.21 9.73
CA GLY A 49 0.28 -9.59 11.00
C GLY A 49 1.34 -10.69 10.86
N VAL A 50 0.97 -11.83 10.28
CA VAL A 50 1.91 -12.95 10.08
C VAL A 50 2.98 -12.57 9.06
N GLY A 51 2.61 -11.92 7.94
CA GLY A 51 3.57 -11.40 6.96
C GLY A 51 4.56 -10.41 7.57
N GLY A 52 4.11 -9.57 8.52
CA GLY A 52 4.95 -8.65 9.29
C GLY A 52 5.95 -9.37 10.20
N LEU A 53 5.51 -10.42 10.91
CA LEU A 53 6.44 -11.26 11.69
C LEU A 53 7.47 -11.95 10.79
N MET A 54 7.05 -12.44 9.62
CA MET A 54 7.97 -13.05 8.64
C MET A 54 9.01 -12.03 8.15
N GLN A 55 8.60 -10.80 7.83
CA GLN A 55 9.52 -9.74 7.44
C GLN A 55 10.52 -9.40 8.55
N ALA A 56 10.05 -9.29 9.80
CA ALA A 56 10.92 -9.09 10.95
C ALA A 56 11.91 -10.26 11.12
N GLY A 57 11.46 -11.51 10.93
CA GLY A 57 12.29 -12.71 10.96
C GLY A 57 13.35 -12.71 9.85
N LEU A 58 12.97 -12.40 8.61
CA LEU A 58 13.91 -12.29 7.49
C LEU A 58 14.93 -11.17 7.69
N ALA A 59 14.53 -10.08 8.33
CA ALA A 59 15.38 -8.94 8.63
C ALA A 59 16.10 -9.04 9.98
N TYR A 60 15.93 -10.13 10.75
CA TYR A 60 16.39 -10.24 12.14
C TYR A 60 17.82 -9.78 12.37
N ARG A 61 18.79 -10.31 11.60
CA ARG A 61 20.21 -9.92 11.72
C ARG A 61 20.45 -8.44 11.44
N LYS A 62 19.72 -7.89 10.46
CA LYS A 62 19.82 -6.48 10.05
C LYS A 62 19.19 -5.57 11.10
N ILE A 63 18.09 -6.01 11.73
CA ILE A 63 17.45 -5.32 12.85
C ILE A 63 18.39 -5.26 14.04
N LEU A 64 19.05 -6.39 14.40
CA LEU A 64 20.02 -6.42 15.48
C LEU A 64 21.21 -5.49 15.21
N PHE A 65 21.73 -5.49 13.99
CA PHE A 65 22.84 -4.60 13.62
C PHE A 65 22.44 -3.12 13.66
N ALA A 66 21.20 -2.79 13.34
CA ALA A 66 20.68 -1.43 13.34
C ALA A 66 19.99 -1.05 14.66
N PHE A 67 20.04 -1.89 15.71
CA PHE A 67 19.22 -1.77 16.91
C PHE A 67 19.36 -0.41 17.61
N ASP A 68 20.58 0.08 17.78
CA ASP A 68 20.83 1.39 18.42
C ASP A 68 20.23 2.55 17.62
N LYS A 69 20.35 2.52 16.28
CA LYS A 69 19.76 3.51 15.40
C LYS A 69 18.23 3.46 15.43
N LEU A 70 17.67 2.25 15.49
CA LEU A 70 16.23 2.03 15.60
C LEU A 70 15.71 2.55 16.94
N LEU A 71 16.43 2.28 18.05
CA LEU A 71 16.06 2.76 19.38
C LEU A 71 16.12 4.29 19.49
N GLN A 72 17.12 4.93 18.88
CA GLN A 72 17.18 6.40 18.77
C GLN A 72 15.99 6.98 18.01
N ASN A 73 15.36 6.20 17.13
CA ASN A 73 14.19 6.58 16.35
C ASN A 73 12.88 5.93 16.83
N LYS A 74 12.82 5.52 18.12
CA LYS A 74 11.69 4.80 18.70
C LYS A 74 10.32 5.48 18.51
N LYS A 75 10.26 6.81 18.60
CA LYS A 75 9.00 7.57 18.34
C LYS A 75 8.49 7.36 16.92
N LEU A 76 9.39 7.41 15.94
CA LEU A 76 9.05 7.18 14.54
C LEU A 76 8.59 5.73 14.32
N LEU A 77 9.29 4.76 14.92
CA LEU A 77 8.91 3.35 14.88
C LEU A 77 7.54 3.09 15.51
N THR A 78 7.28 3.65 16.70
CA THR A 78 6.00 3.43 17.39
C THR A 78 4.84 4.03 16.59
N VAL A 79 4.97 5.27 16.10
CA VAL A 79 3.93 5.93 15.31
C VAL A 79 3.66 5.16 14.00
N SER A 80 4.71 4.67 13.33
CA SER A 80 4.54 3.92 12.10
C SER A 80 3.98 2.52 12.32
N ALA A 81 4.34 1.84 13.42
CA ALA A 81 3.76 0.55 13.79
C ALA A 81 2.26 0.66 14.14
N LEU A 82 1.88 1.72 14.87
CA LEU A 82 0.47 2.04 15.13
C LEU A 82 -0.28 2.32 13.83
N ALA A 83 0.28 3.16 12.96
CA ALA A 83 -0.32 3.44 11.66
C ALA A 83 -0.49 2.16 10.82
N LEU A 84 0.52 1.29 10.81
CA LEU A 84 0.45 0.00 10.11
C LEU A 84 -0.68 -0.89 10.66
N ALA A 85 -0.85 -0.95 11.99
CA ALA A 85 -1.90 -1.75 12.61
C ALA A 85 -3.31 -1.18 12.36
N ILE A 86 -3.45 0.14 12.33
CA ILE A 86 -4.72 0.81 12.07
C ILE A 86 -5.12 0.70 10.59
N TYR A 87 -4.15 0.72 9.67
CA TYR A 87 -4.38 0.77 8.23
C TYR A 87 -5.39 -0.26 7.72
N PRO A 88 -5.20 -1.59 7.89
CA PRO A 88 -6.13 -2.58 7.34
C PRO A 88 -7.51 -2.51 8.00
N LEU A 89 -7.57 -2.21 9.29
CA LEU A 89 -8.83 -2.10 10.01
C LEU A 89 -9.64 -0.91 9.50
N ALA A 90 -9.01 0.25 9.32
CA ALA A 90 -9.65 1.44 8.78
C ALA A 90 -10.03 1.26 7.29
N PHE A 91 -9.15 0.65 6.48
CA PHE A 91 -9.38 0.40 5.06
C PHE A 91 -10.61 -0.48 4.82
N TYR A 92 -10.65 -1.66 5.43
CA TYR A 92 -11.77 -2.59 5.25
C TYR A 92 -13.06 -2.08 5.88
N SER A 93 -13.00 -1.36 7.01
CA SER A 93 -14.17 -0.71 7.59
C SER A 93 -14.70 0.41 6.71
N SER A 94 -13.83 1.19 6.08
CA SER A 94 -14.22 2.20 5.08
C SER A 94 -15.00 1.57 3.93
N MET A 95 -14.48 0.50 3.35
CA MET A 95 -15.15 -0.22 2.25
C MET A 95 -16.51 -0.78 2.67
N LYS A 96 -16.64 -1.29 3.90
CA LYS A 96 -17.89 -1.81 4.43
C LYS A 96 -18.94 -0.73 4.61
N LEU A 97 -18.56 0.48 5.07
CA LEU A 97 -19.49 1.55 5.44
C LEU A 97 -19.81 2.49 4.26
N SER A 98 -18.84 2.84 3.44
CA SER A 98 -19.03 3.76 2.31
C SER A 98 -19.19 3.08 0.95
N GLY A 99 -19.07 1.75 0.93
CA GLY A 99 -19.01 0.95 -0.30
C GLY A 99 -17.57 0.76 -0.77
N VAL A 100 -17.32 -0.37 -1.43
CA VAL A 100 -15.98 -0.79 -1.89
C VAL A 100 -15.34 0.31 -2.75
N ALA A 101 -16.10 0.86 -3.66
CA ALA A 101 -15.71 1.92 -4.56
C ALA A 101 -15.15 3.15 -3.83
N ILE A 102 -15.97 3.77 -3.01
CA ILE A 102 -15.62 5.02 -2.32
C ILE A 102 -14.47 4.77 -1.32
N GLY A 103 -14.56 3.68 -0.53
CA GLY A 103 -13.55 3.34 0.45
C GLY A 103 -12.17 3.14 -0.18
N THR A 104 -12.11 2.44 -1.31
CA THR A 104 -10.87 2.20 -2.06
C THR A 104 -10.28 3.49 -2.64
N VAL A 105 -11.10 4.29 -3.35
CA VAL A 105 -10.64 5.57 -3.93
C VAL A 105 -10.09 6.50 -2.85
N VAL A 106 -10.86 6.72 -1.79
CA VAL A 106 -10.45 7.64 -0.74
C VAL A 106 -9.15 7.18 -0.08
N SER A 107 -9.02 5.89 0.22
CA SER A 107 -7.82 5.36 0.89
C SER A 107 -6.58 5.41 -0.01
N ILE A 108 -6.68 4.87 -1.23
CA ILE A 108 -5.51 4.70 -2.10
C ILE A 108 -5.09 6.03 -2.76
N ALA A 109 -6.06 6.82 -3.24
CA ALA A 109 -5.75 8.07 -3.93
C ALA A 109 -5.23 9.17 -3.00
N THR A 110 -5.56 9.13 -1.70
CA THR A 110 -5.08 10.14 -0.74
C THR A 110 -3.69 9.84 -0.17
N ALA A 111 -3.25 8.58 -0.21
CA ALA A 111 -1.95 8.18 0.35
C ALA A 111 -0.75 8.91 -0.29
N PRO A 112 -0.63 9.09 -1.61
CA PRO A 112 0.44 9.88 -2.21
C PRO A 112 0.44 11.35 -1.75
N PHE A 113 -0.76 11.93 -1.61
CA PHE A 113 -0.91 13.31 -1.11
C PHE A 113 -0.44 13.43 0.33
N PHE A 114 -0.88 12.57 1.23
CA PHE A 114 -0.43 12.57 2.63
C PHE A 114 1.08 12.31 2.74
N SER A 115 1.64 11.43 1.91
CA SER A 115 3.09 11.20 1.89
C SER A 115 3.86 12.43 1.47
N ALA A 116 3.40 13.14 0.44
CA ALA A 116 4.02 14.39 0.01
C ALA A 116 3.91 15.48 1.09
N LEU A 117 2.79 15.53 1.80
CA LEU A 117 2.59 16.44 2.92
C LEU A 117 3.54 16.13 4.08
N LEU A 118 3.71 14.86 4.46
CA LEU A 118 4.67 14.42 5.49
C LEU A 118 6.12 14.72 5.08
N GLU A 119 6.48 14.51 3.83
CA GLU A 119 7.80 14.86 3.29
C GLU A 119 8.05 16.36 3.39
N CYS A 120 7.07 17.20 3.04
CA CYS A 120 7.17 18.64 3.08
C CYS A 120 7.23 19.18 4.52
N LEU A 121 6.29 18.78 5.38
CA LEU A 121 6.13 19.35 6.72
C LEU A 121 7.15 18.80 7.72
N ILE A 122 7.44 17.50 7.69
CA ILE A 122 8.28 16.87 8.70
C ILE A 122 9.70 16.69 8.20
N SER A 123 9.89 16.15 6.98
CA SER A 123 11.23 15.95 6.43
C SER A 123 11.82 17.22 5.83
N LYS A 124 11.02 18.30 5.69
CA LYS A 124 11.40 19.58 5.05
C LYS A 124 11.94 19.39 3.63
N LYS A 125 11.51 18.33 2.94
CA LYS A 125 11.87 17.99 1.56
C LYS A 125 10.69 18.34 0.67
N ASN A 126 10.83 19.35 -0.19
CA ASN A 126 9.79 19.69 -1.16
C ASN A 126 10.02 18.89 -2.45
N ASN A 127 9.40 17.71 -2.51
CA ASN A 127 9.43 16.83 -3.68
C ASN A 127 8.27 17.09 -4.64
N ILE A 128 7.36 18.02 -4.29
CA ILE A 128 6.19 18.38 -5.11
C ILE A 128 6.66 19.29 -6.24
N ASN A 129 6.80 18.73 -7.42
CA ASN A 129 7.08 19.47 -8.64
C ASN A 129 5.89 19.37 -9.60
N LYS A 130 5.90 20.17 -10.69
CA LYS A 130 4.81 20.19 -11.68
C LYS A 130 4.51 18.78 -12.23
N ARG A 131 5.55 17.98 -12.47
CA ARG A 131 5.40 16.61 -12.96
C ARG A 131 4.66 15.72 -11.95
N TRP A 132 5.07 15.76 -10.68
CA TRP A 132 4.42 14.99 -9.61
C TRP A 132 2.95 15.39 -9.48
N LEU A 133 2.66 16.70 -9.48
CA LEU A 133 1.29 17.22 -9.36
C LEU A 133 0.42 16.79 -10.55
N THR A 134 0.96 16.87 -11.77
CA THR A 134 0.24 16.41 -12.98
C THR A 134 -0.01 14.92 -12.95
N SER A 135 1.00 14.11 -12.57
CA SER A 135 0.84 12.65 -12.43
C SER A 135 -0.19 12.30 -11.37
N PHE A 136 -0.13 12.98 -10.21
CA PHE A 136 -1.09 12.78 -9.13
C PHE A 136 -2.53 13.10 -9.56
N ALA A 137 -2.75 14.25 -10.20
CA ALA A 137 -4.08 14.64 -10.70
C ALA A 137 -4.65 13.62 -11.71
N ILE A 138 -3.83 13.17 -12.66
CA ILE A 138 -4.21 12.15 -13.65
C ILE A 138 -4.51 10.82 -12.94
N GLY A 139 -3.68 10.40 -11.98
CA GLY A 139 -3.86 9.16 -11.22
C GLY A 139 -5.16 9.17 -10.40
N VAL A 140 -5.45 10.26 -9.70
CA VAL A 140 -6.69 10.42 -8.92
C VAL A 140 -7.94 10.34 -9.81
N VAL A 141 -7.92 11.02 -10.97
CA VAL A 141 -9.03 10.93 -11.94
C VAL A 141 -9.15 9.51 -12.49
N GLY A 142 -8.02 8.85 -12.81
CA GLY A 142 -8.01 7.49 -13.32
C GLY A 142 -8.59 6.47 -12.33
N ILE A 143 -8.18 6.53 -11.05
CA ILE A 143 -8.76 5.70 -9.98
C ILE A 143 -10.25 6.00 -9.82
N GLY A 144 -10.62 7.27 -9.78
CA GLY A 144 -12.03 7.67 -9.69
C GLY A 144 -12.88 7.02 -10.77
N LEU A 145 -12.47 7.11 -12.05
CA LEU A 145 -13.20 6.51 -13.17
C LEU A 145 -13.24 4.97 -13.07
N LEU A 146 -12.14 4.32 -12.70
CA LEU A 146 -12.07 2.88 -12.57
C LEU A 146 -13.08 2.38 -11.54
N VAL A 147 -13.10 2.99 -10.36
CA VAL A 147 -13.94 2.55 -9.27
C VAL A 147 -15.41 2.98 -9.44
N PHE A 148 -15.69 4.14 -10.04
CA PHE A 148 -17.06 4.48 -10.43
C PHE A 148 -17.64 3.51 -11.44
N SER A 149 -16.80 2.86 -12.26
CA SER A 149 -17.26 1.84 -13.20
C SER A 149 -17.73 0.54 -12.53
N GLU A 150 -17.24 0.25 -11.31
CA GLU A 150 -17.62 -0.94 -10.52
C GLU A 150 -18.87 -0.70 -9.66
N SER A 151 -19.32 0.55 -9.51
CA SER A 151 -20.35 0.98 -8.55
C SER A 151 -21.79 0.64 -8.96
N SER A 152 -22.07 -0.56 -9.49
CA SER A 152 -23.43 -0.97 -9.83
C SER A 152 -24.23 -1.56 -8.65
N SER A 153 -23.65 -1.66 -7.45
CA SER A 153 -24.31 -2.15 -6.23
C SER A 153 -24.20 -1.13 -5.10
N ALA A 154 -25.07 -0.14 -5.12
CA ALA A 154 -25.19 0.82 -4.02
C ALA A 154 -25.70 0.11 -2.76
N ASN A 155 -24.87 0.02 -1.72
CA ASN A 155 -25.36 -0.24 -0.38
C ASN A 155 -26.15 1.00 0.07
N GLU A 156 -27.42 0.83 0.43
CA GLU A 156 -28.28 1.82 1.07
C GLU A 156 -27.86 2.05 2.54
N SER A 157 -26.60 2.38 2.76
CA SER A 157 -26.12 2.81 4.08
C SER A 157 -26.60 4.24 4.30
N GLY A 158 -27.16 4.54 5.47
CA GLY A 158 -27.55 5.91 5.82
C GLY A 158 -26.39 6.91 5.67
N ASP A 159 -26.70 8.17 5.40
CA ASP A 159 -25.70 9.22 5.08
C ASP A 159 -24.61 9.36 6.17
N ASP A 160 -24.94 9.18 7.44
CA ASP A 160 -23.99 9.25 8.57
C ASP A 160 -22.97 8.11 8.53
N LEU A 161 -23.38 6.88 8.20
CA LEU A 161 -22.48 5.73 8.10
C LEU A 161 -21.55 5.85 6.90
N LYS A 162 -22.04 6.40 5.79
CA LYS A 162 -21.24 6.67 4.60
C LYS A 162 -20.15 7.72 4.87
N LEU A 163 -20.50 8.79 5.61
CA LEU A 163 -19.53 9.82 6.00
C LEU A 163 -18.45 9.25 6.92
N LEU A 164 -18.82 8.40 7.90
CA LEU A 164 -17.88 7.68 8.75
C LEU A 164 -16.95 6.77 7.91
N GLY A 165 -17.50 6.07 6.91
CA GLY A 165 -16.71 5.25 5.97
C GLY A 165 -15.67 6.07 5.21
N ILE A 166 -16.05 7.25 4.72
CA ILE A 166 -15.12 8.18 4.04
C ILE A 166 -14.02 8.65 5.01
N ALA A 167 -14.36 9.01 6.24
CA ALA A 167 -13.39 9.42 7.26
C ALA A 167 -12.39 8.28 7.58
N LEU A 168 -12.85 7.03 7.66
CA LEU A 168 -12.00 5.85 7.84
C LEU A 168 -11.11 5.62 6.61
N GLY A 169 -11.59 5.89 5.40
CA GLY A 169 -10.79 5.84 4.18
C GLY A 169 -9.66 6.87 4.18
N LEU A 170 -9.93 8.10 4.59
CA LEU A 170 -8.89 9.13 4.78
C LEU A 170 -7.87 8.71 5.85
N LEU A 171 -8.33 8.13 6.96
CA LEU A 171 -7.46 7.59 8.00
C LEU A 171 -6.57 6.47 7.46
N ALA A 172 -7.12 5.56 6.66
CA ALA A 172 -6.35 4.48 6.03
C ALA A 172 -5.28 5.05 5.09
N GLY A 173 -5.62 6.00 4.23
CA GLY A 173 -4.65 6.67 3.35
C GLY A 173 -3.55 7.40 4.12
N LEU A 174 -3.89 8.07 5.23
CA LEU A 174 -2.92 8.71 6.12
C LEU A 174 -2.01 7.66 6.80
N CYS A 175 -2.56 6.57 7.31
CA CYS A 175 -1.80 5.49 7.92
C CYS A 175 -0.82 4.85 6.92
N TYR A 176 -1.26 4.60 5.71
CA TYR A 176 -0.39 4.12 4.63
C TYR A 176 0.76 5.10 4.36
N ALA A 177 0.44 6.38 4.25
CA ALA A 177 1.43 7.43 4.07
C ALA A 177 2.43 7.49 5.23
N ILE A 178 1.98 7.36 6.48
CA ILE A 178 2.84 7.42 7.67
C ILE A 178 3.85 6.29 7.66
N TYR A 179 3.44 5.02 7.50
CA TYR A 179 4.41 3.94 7.59
C TYR A 179 5.35 3.86 6.38
N SER A 180 4.90 4.23 5.19
CA SER A 180 5.77 4.28 4.00
C SER A 180 6.76 5.45 4.09
N TRP A 181 6.32 6.64 4.51
CA TRP A 181 7.19 7.78 4.78
C TRP A 181 8.18 7.49 5.92
N ALA A 182 7.73 6.88 7.01
CA ALA A 182 8.59 6.54 8.13
C ALA A 182 9.68 5.52 7.74
N THR A 183 9.33 4.51 6.93
CA THR A 183 10.30 3.58 6.36
C THR A 183 11.36 4.34 5.56
N LYS A 184 10.95 5.24 4.66
CA LYS A 184 11.87 6.08 3.90
C LYS A 184 12.73 6.96 4.80
N ALA A 185 12.14 7.58 5.82
CA ALA A 185 12.86 8.42 6.77
C ALA A 185 13.91 7.64 7.59
N LEU A 186 13.66 6.36 7.90
CA LEU A 186 14.65 5.49 8.53
C LEU A 186 15.76 5.09 7.56
N ILE A 187 15.42 4.79 6.29
CA ILE A 187 16.41 4.51 5.23
C ILE A 187 17.34 5.72 5.03
N ASP A 188 16.79 6.93 5.01
CA ASP A 188 17.55 8.18 4.87
C ASP A 188 18.48 8.48 6.07
N LYS A 189 18.35 7.71 7.16
CA LYS A 189 19.24 7.71 8.34
C LYS A 189 20.21 6.52 8.35
N ASP A 190 20.52 5.96 7.18
CA ASP A 190 21.42 4.82 7.02
C ASP A 190 20.99 3.55 7.77
N ILE A 191 19.70 3.34 7.91
CA ILE A 191 19.13 2.06 8.34
C ILE A 191 18.77 1.26 7.08
N GLU A 192 19.24 0.02 7.00
CA GLU A 192 18.94 -0.81 5.84
C GLU A 192 17.43 -0.98 5.66
N SER A 193 16.94 -0.92 4.40
CA SER A 193 15.51 -0.91 4.09
C SER A 193 14.73 -2.08 4.67
N GLN A 194 15.34 -3.28 4.67
CA GLN A 194 14.71 -4.46 5.27
C GLN A 194 14.65 -4.35 6.80
N ALA A 195 15.66 -3.76 7.46
CA ALA A 195 15.63 -3.52 8.90
C ALA A 195 14.56 -2.49 9.27
N ALA A 196 14.46 -1.40 8.50
CA ALA A 196 13.44 -0.37 8.70
C ALA A 196 12.01 -0.95 8.55
N MET A 197 11.74 -1.60 7.40
CA MET A 197 10.42 -2.19 7.13
C MET A 197 10.10 -3.33 8.09
N GLY A 198 11.04 -4.28 8.29
CA GLY A 198 10.85 -5.41 9.18
C GLY A 198 10.59 -5.02 10.64
N SER A 199 11.22 -3.94 11.13
CA SER A 199 10.96 -3.42 12.48
C SER A 199 9.56 -2.82 12.60
N ILE A 200 9.12 -2.02 11.61
CA ILE A 200 7.78 -1.41 11.59
C ILE A 200 6.72 -2.51 11.50
N PHE A 201 6.90 -3.46 10.59
CA PHE A 201 5.95 -4.55 10.37
C PHE A 201 5.92 -5.54 11.54
N GLY A 202 7.07 -5.88 12.13
CA GLY A 202 7.14 -6.72 13.31
C GLY A 202 6.43 -6.12 14.51
N LEU A 203 6.65 -4.82 14.80
CA LEU A 203 5.95 -4.11 15.87
C LEU A 203 4.45 -3.95 15.55
N GLY A 204 4.10 -3.61 14.30
CA GLY A 204 2.71 -3.53 13.85
C GLY A 204 1.98 -4.87 13.96
N ALA A 205 2.67 -5.98 13.66
CA ALA A 205 2.13 -7.33 13.81
C ALA A 205 1.75 -7.65 15.27
N MET A 206 2.58 -7.24 16.24
CA MET A 206 2.28 -7.42 17.67
C MET A 206 0.99 -6.69 18.09
N LEU A 207 0.66 -5.59 17.42
CA LEU A 207 -0.57 -4.83 17.68
C LEU A 207 -1.76 -5.40 16.90
N LEU A 208 -1.52 -5.91 15.68
CA LEU A 208 -2.56 -6.32 14.76
C LEU A 208 -3.05 -7.76 15.02
N LEU A 209 -2.14 -8.71 15.33
CA LEU A 209 -2.50 -10.11 15.56
C LEU A 209 -3.51 -10.32 16.69
N PRO A 210 -3.47 -9.59 17.82
CA PRO A 210 -4.49 -9.72 18.87
C PRO A 210 -5.90 -9.39 18.38
N THR A 211 -6.07 -8.57 17.33
CA THR A 211 -7.39 -8.26 16.77
C THR A 211 -8.08 -9.47 16.14
N LEU A 212 -7.31 -10.50 15.78
CA LEU A 212 -7.84 -11.77 15.26
C LEU A 212 -8.71 -12.50 16.28
N TRP A 213 -8.55 -12.23 17.58
CA TRP A 213 -9.44 -12.77 18.61
C TRP A 213 -10.91 -12.40 18.38
N PHE A 214 -11.14 -11.25 17.73
CA PHE A 214 -12.48 -10.74 17.45
C PHE A 214 -12.87 -10.82 15.96
N THR A 215 -11.91 -11.04 15.07
CA THR A 215 -12.14 -10.97 13.62
C THR A 215 -11.75 -12.25 12.88
N GLY A 216 -11.07 -13.19 13.57
CA GLY A 216 -10.38 -14.32 12.96
C GLY A 216 -11.25 -15.56 12.71
N ASP A 217 -12.56 -15.43 12.69
CA ASP A 217 -13.48 -16.54 12.40
C ASP A 217 -13.20 -17.13 11.02
N ASN A 218 -13.32 -18.45 10.91
CA ASN A 218 -13.19 -19.22 9.68
C ASN A 218 -11.81 -19.26 9.00
N LEU A 219 -10.76 -18.66 9.57
CA LEU A 219 -9.42 -18.65 8.96
C LEU A 219 -8.91 -20.05 8.59
N PHE A 220 -9.20 -21.04 9.41
CA PHE A 220 -8.73 -22.43 9.26
C PHE A 220 -9.87 -23.42 9.04
N SER A 221 -11.07 -22.97 8.69
CA SER A 221 -12.25 -23.81 8.56
C SER A 221 -12.24 -24.71 7.31
N SER A 222 -11.50 -24.31 6.28
CA SER A 222 -11.38 -25.07 5.03
C SER A 222 -9.95 -25.03 4.49
N GLN A 223 -9.61 -26.05 3.66
CA GLN A 223 -8.32 -26.07 2.98
C GLN A 223 -8.15 -24.87 2.03
N THR A 224 -9.22 -24.43 1.38
CA THR A 224 -9.20 -23.26 0.50
C THR A 224 -8.87 -22.00 1.28
N ASN A 225 -9.48 -21.79 2.46
CA ASN A 225 -9.19 -20.63 3.30
C ASN A 225 -7.71 -20.59 3.72
N VAL A 226 -7.18 -21.76 4.14
CA VAL A 226 -5.75 -21.88 4.51
C VAL A 226 -4.83 -21.57 3.34
N LEU A 227 -5.14 -22.05 2.15
CA LEU A 227 -4.34 -21.76 0.95
C LEU A 227 -4.38 -20.26 0.60
N VAL A 228 -5.57 -19.66 0.62
CA VAL A 228 -5.77 -18.25 0.30
C VAL A 228 -5.02 -17.35 1.30
N ILE A 229 -5.20 -17.55 2.60
CA ILE A 229 -4.51 -16.71 3.60
C ILE A 229 -3.00 -16.94 3.59
N SER A 230 -2.53 -18.17 3.31
CA SER A 230 -1.10 -18.47 3.16
C SER A 230 -0.52 -17.73 1.95
N TYR A 231 -1.20 -17.78 0.81
CA TYR A 231 -0.82 -17.03 -0.39
C TYR A 231 -0.75 -15.52 -0.10
N LEU A 232 -1.82 -14.96 0.49
CA LEU A 232 -1.90 -13.54 0.80
C LEU A 232 -0.80 -13.10 1.76
N THR A 233 -0.45 -13.94 2.71
CA THR A 233 0.63 -13.68 3.67
C THR A 233 2.01 -13.70 3.02
N LEU A 234 2.29 -14.75 2.23
CA LEU A 234 3.63 -14.98 1.66
C LEU A 234 3.92 -14.06 0.49
N ILE A 235 2.97 -13.93 -0.44
CA ILE A 235 3.21 -13.27 -1.72
C ILE A 235 2.95 -11.77 -1.62
N PRO A 236 1.71 -11.26 -1.46
CA PRO A 236 1.52 -9.83 -1.40
C PRO A 236 2.09 -9.19 -0.12
N GLN A 237 1.90 -9.79 1.05
CA GLN A 237 2.29 -9.13 2.30
C GLN A 237 3.76 -9.31 2.67
N CYS A 238 4.37 -10.47 2.44
CA CYS A 238 5.80 -10.63 2.74
C CYS A 238 6.66 -10.16 1.56
N LEU A 239 6.55 -10.81 0.41
CA LEU A 239 7.40 -10.53 -0.76
C LEU A 239 7.12 -9.14 -1.36
N GLY A 240 5.85 -8.72 -1.45
CA GLY A 240 5.46 -7.40 -1.95
C GLY A 240 6.10 -6.27 -1.14
N TYR A 241 6.04 -6.32 0.19
CA TYR A 241 6.66 -5.29 1.03
C TYR A 241 8.18 -5.37 1.08
N VAL A 242 8.80 -6.53 0.89
CA VAL A 242 10.26 -6.63 0.68
C VAL A 242 10.65 -5.87 -0.59
N ALA A 243 9.94 -6.06 -1.70
CA ALA A 243 10.18 -5.34 -2.94
C ALA A 243 9.90 -3.83 -2.79
N PHE A 244 8.81 -3.46 -2.12
CA PHE A 244 8.47 -2.07 -1.84
C PHE A 244 9.53 -1.35 -1.00
N SER A 245 10.02 -2.00 0.07
CA SER A 245 11.08 -1.43 0.92
C SER A 245 12.40 -1.25 0.16
N PHE A 246 12.71 -2.16 -0.75
CA PHE A 246 13.85 -2.01 -1.65
C PHE A 246 13.65 -0.81 -2.58
N GLY A 247 12.48 -0.66 -3.16
CA GLY A 247 12.13 0.49 -4.00
C GLY A 247 12.28 1.83 -3.28
N LEU A 248 11.85 1.91 -2.02
CA LEU A 248 11.98 3.11 -1.18
C LEU A 248 13.43 3.56 -0.94
N ARG A 249 14.44 2.75 -1.21
CA ARG A 249 15.85 3.20 -1.19
C ARG A 249 16.14 4.23 -2.28
N HIS A 250 15.47 4.11 -3.41
CA HIS A 250 15.80 4.81 -4.66
C HIS A 250 14.78 5.89 -5.03
N VAL A 251 13.58 5.87 -4.43
CA VAL A 251 12.52 6.85 -4.70
C VAL A 251 11.98 7.46 -3.40
N THR A 252 11.29 8.60 -3.52
CA THR A 252 10.62 9.25 -2.38
C THR A 252 9.36 8.47 -1.99
N ALA A 253 8.89 8.60 -0.74
CA ALA A 253 7.69 7.92 -0.29
C ALA A 253 6.44 8.37 -1.08
N SER A 254 6.34 9.66 -1.38
CA SER A 254 5.24 10.20 -2.20
C SER A 254 5.23 9.66 -3.63
N SER A 255 6.42 9.50 -4.24
CA SER A 255 6.55 8.88 -5.56
C SER A 255 6.26 7.38 -5.52
N ALA A 256 6.72 6.68 -4.48
CA ALA A 256 6.45 5.26 -4.28
C ALA A 256 4.94 5.02 -4.15
N ASN A 257 4.25 5.76 -3.29
CA ASN A 257 2.81 5.62 -3.11
C ASN A 257 2.01 6.05 -4.36
N LEU A 258 2.55 6.95 -5.19
CA LEU A 258 1.95 7.26 -6.48
C LEU A 258 2.11 6.11 -7.49
N LEU A 259 3.26 5.43 -7.49
CA LEU A 259 3.50 4.26 -8.33
C LEU A 259 2.62 3.06 -7.93
N THR A 260 2.23 2.95 -6.65
CA THR A 260 1.32 1.87 -6.21
C THR A 260 -0.12 2.03 -6.71
N LEU A 261 -0.47 3.15 -7.34
CA LEU A 261 -1.72 3.24 -8.10
C LEU A 261 -1.82 2.23 -9.27
N PHE A 262 -0.74 1.50 -9.56
CA PHE A 262 -0.78 0.37 -10.49
C PHE A 262 -1.53 -0.85 -9.94
N GLU A 263 -1.60 -1.00 -8.64
CA GLU A 263 -2.33 -2.10 -7.96
C GLU A 263 -3.78 -2.25 -8.44
N PRO A 264 -4.63 -1.19 -8.44
CA PRO A 264 -6.00 -1.30 -8.94
C PRO A 264 -6.10 -1.70 -10.43
N VAL A 265 -5.12 -1.31 -11.26
CA VAL A 265 -5.09 -1.72 -12.67
C VAL A 265 -4.88 -3.22 -12.78
N VAL A 266 -3.94 -3.77 -12.00
CA VAL A 266 -3.69 -5.23 -11.97
C VAL A 266 -4.91 -5.96 -11.43
N ALA A 267 -5.52 -5.46 -10.34
CA ALA A 267 -6.72 -6.03 -9.75
C ALA A 267 -7.88 -6.09 -10.76
N ALA A 268 -8.12 -5.00 -11.50
CA ALA A 268 -9.16 -4.94 -12.53
C ALA A 268 -8.91 -5.91 -13.69
N VAL A 269 -7.66 -6.00 -14.17
CA VAL A 269 -7.30 -6.97 -15.23
C VAL A 269 -7.53 -8.40 -14.76
N LEU A 270 -7.16 -8.74 -13.52
CA LEU A 270 -7.38 -10.07 -12.96
C LEU A 270 -8.86 -10.36 -12.71
N ALA A 271 -9.65 -9.37 -12.30
CA ALA A 271 -11.10 -9.50 -12.16
C ALA A 271 -11.75 -9.90 -13.50
N VAL A 272 -11.33 -9.29 -14.60
CA VAL A 272 -11.81 -9.67 -15.96
C VAL A 272 -11.31 -11.05 -16.36
N CYS A 273 -10.00 -11.31 -16.23
CA CYS A 273 -9.39 -12.52 -16.81
C CYS A 273 -9.66 -13.81 -15.99
N VAL A 274 -9.78 -13.69 -14.65
CA VAL A 274 -9.88 -14.82 -13.73
C VAL A 274 -11.29 -14.97 -13.18
N VAL A 275 -11.93 -13.86 -12.78
CA VAL A 275 -13.27 -13.90 -12.19
C VAL A 275 -14.37 -13.80 -13.26
N GLY A 276 -14.04 -13.26 -14.44
CA GLY A 276 -14.99 -13.10 -15.55
C GLY A 276 -15.86 -11.83 -15.43
N GLU A 277 -15.42 -10.84 -14.65
CA GLU A 277 -16.13 -9.58 -14.51
C GLU A 277 -16.08 -8.74 -15.80
N LEU A 278 -17.15 -7.99 -16.06
CA LEU A 278 -17.22 -7.07 -17.18
C LEU A 278 -16.95 -5.63 -16.72
N ILE A 279 -15.88 -5.05 -17.23
CA ILE A 279 -15.53 -3.65 -16.92
C ILE A 279 -16.12 -2.74 -18.00
N PRO A 280 -16.97 -1.75 -17.64
CA PRO A 280 -17.48 -0.75 -18.57
C PRO A 280 -16.36 0.10 -19.19
N PHE A 281 -16.65 0.73 -20.33
CA PHE A 281 -15.68 1.60 -21.04
C PHE A 281 -15.03 2.67 -20.15
N ILE A 282 -15.79 3.24 -19.21
CA ILE A 282 -15.30 4.22 -18.23
C ILE A 282 -14.16 3.64 -17.38
N GLY A 283 -14.26 2.37 -16.96
CA GLY A 283 -13.20 1.69 -16.20
C GLY A 283 -11.92 1.50 -17.02
N TRP A 284 -12.03 1.15 -18.31
CA TRP A 284 -10.89 1.06 -19.21
C TRP A 284 -10.21 2.42 -19.40
N LEU A 285 -10.99 3.50 -19.51
CA LEU A 285 -10.44 4.85 -19.55
C LEU A 285 -9.72 5.21 -18.25
N GLY A 286 -10.26 4.82 -17.09
CA GLY A 286 -9.61 4.98 -15.79
C GLY A 286 -8.25 4.27 -15.73
N MET A 287 -8.18 3.00 -16.14
CA MET A 287 -6.93 2.25 -16.24
C MET A 287 -5.92 2.90 -17.16
N PHE A 288 -6.34 3.39 -18.31
CA PHE A 288 -5.47 4.11 -19.23
C PHE A 288 -4.85 5.36 -18.59
N LEU A 289 -5.65 6.15 -17.85
CA LEU A 289 -5.14 7.33 -17.14
C LEU A 289 -4.16 6.96 -16.04
N ILE A 290 -4.39 5.87 -15.31
CA ILE A 290 -3.43 5.36 -14.29
C ILE A 290 -2.12 5.00 -14.98
N VAL A 291 -2.14 4.23 -16.06
CA VAL A 291 -0.93 3.88 -16.81
C VAL A 291 -0.19 5.14 -17.30
N LEU A 292 -0.94 6.15 -17.80
CA LEU A 292 -0.35 7.42 -18.19
C LEU A 292 0.32 8.14 -17.02
N CYS A 293 -0.33 8.18 -15.86
CA CYS A 293 0.25 8.71 -14.63
C CYS A 293 1.60 8.02 -14.32
N LEU A 294 1.63 6.69 -14.38
CA LEU A 294 2.83 5.91 -14.10
C LEU A 294 3.95 6.17 -15.11
N LEU A 295 3.64 6.27 -16.39
CA LEU A 295 4.62 6.60 -17.43
C LEU A 295 5.24 7.99 -17.23
N ILE A 296 4.45 8.96 -16.78
CA ILE A 296 4.95 10.31 -16.45
C ILE A 296 5.85 10.22 -15.21
N GLN A 297 5.44 9.47 -14.19
CA GLN A 297 6.16 9.40 -12.91
C GLN A 297 7.44 8.56 -13.00
N SER A 298 7.49 7.54 -13.84
CA SER A 298 8.64 6.63 -14.01
C SER A 298 9.85 7.30 -14.68
N LYS A 299 9.70 8.48 -15.26
CA LYS A 299 10.84 9.20 -15.86
C LYS A 299 11.68 9.86 -14.76
N PRO A 300 13.03 9.80 -14.82
CA PRO A 300 13.89 10.54 -13.88
C PRO A 300 13.59 12.04 -13.92
N SER A 301 13.59 12.71 -12.77
CA SER A 301 13.45 14.18 -12.72
C SER A 301 14.78 14.86 -13.02
N LYS A 302 14.74 16.03 -13.66
CA LYS A 302 15.95 16.86 -13.86
C LYS A 302 16.67 17.23 -12.55
N GLY A 303 15.99 17.12 -11.40
CA GLY A 303 16.60 17.34 -10.08
C GLY A 303 17.20 16.09 -9.43
N THR A 304 17.05 14.90 -10.05
CA THR A 304 17.68 13.64 -9.63
C THR A 304 18.97 13.37 -10.43
N LEU A 305 19.25 14.14 -11.46
CA LEU A 305 20.45 14.17 -12.26
C LEU A 305 21.45 15.17 -11.68
#